data_62cb81021431516d3899776f3b1463c8
#
_entry.id   62cb81021431516d3899776f3b1463c8
#
_cell.length_a   1.000
_cell.length_b   1.000
_cell.length_c   1.000
_cell.angle_alpha   90.00
_cell.angle_beta   90.00
_cell.angle_gamma   90.00
#
_symmetry.space_group_name_H-M   'P 1'
#
loop_
_entity.id
_entity.type
_entity.pdbx_description
1 polymer ?
#
loop_
_entity_poly.entity_id
_entity_poly.type
_entity_poly.pdbx_seq_one_letter_code
_entity_poly.pdbx_strand_id
1 'polypeptide(L)'
;MREQGHTICSMPSPEHEAPLELIRNRAEFGVELLTGLAQVTVPEHDSVTVDDSDLTDAVPKQLLADAVLVLRDSAGDPVAGLIVENQRRPDNDKRFSWPHYAAALRSRLRHAVYLLVLCPDERTARWAATPVETGHGSFIPIVLGPSRIPPITNTAAARADPDLAMLSAMTHPGNWDVLRALPAVFDPDIVNHRMYAAITQTVFPAHVLAQLEVVLTTQSHAWVAETDWGRELIDKLKAEAQTEGLREGLRAGLEQGLEQGLEQGLERGLERGLEQGLEQGLERQVANQAKTLLTMLATKNIAVDDASRDRINACTDTDQLSTWTVRAVTASSIEEILR
;
A
#
# COMPACT_ATOMS: atom_id res chain seq x y z
N MET A 1 39.13 51.23 -5.13
CA MET A 1 40.05 50.71 -6.15
C MET A 1 40.75 49.50 -5.52
N ARG A 2 40.34 48.29 -5.83
CA ARG A 2 41.06 47.06 -5.43
C ARG A 2 41.90 46.69 -6.64
N GLU A 3 43.21 46.67 -6.48
CA GLU A 3 44.14 46.17 -7.49
C GLU A 3 43.85 44.69 -7.80
N GLN A 4 43.56 44.44 -9.04
CA GLN A 4 43.53 43.07 -9.61
C GLN A 4 45.00 42.63 -9.72
N GLY A 5 45.44 41.79 -8.76
CA GLY A 5 46.72 41.11 -8.88
C GLY A 5 46.68 40.16 -10.07
N HIS A 6 47.34 40.58 -11.16
CA HIS A 6 47.68 39.67 -12.25
C HIS A 6 48.69 38.66 -11.70
N THR A 7 48.26 37.41 -11.54
CA THR A 7 49.17 36.28 -11.33
C THR A 7 50.02 36.16 -12.60
N ILE A 8 51.23 36.69 -12.53
CA ILE A 8 52.28 36.46 -13.55
C ILE A 8 52.60 34.98 -13.47
N CYS A 9 52.22 34.21 -14.49
CA CYS A 9 52.69 32.83 -14.68
C CYS A 9 54.22 32.94 -14.87
N SER A 10 54.97 32.73 -13.79
CA SER A 10 56.43 32.65 -13.87
C SER A 10 56.80 31.42 -14.68
N MET A 11 57.62 31.62 -15.74
CA MET A 11 58.19 30.47 -16.45
C MET A 11 58.89 29.57 -15.44
N PRO A 12 58.64 28.25 -15.48
CA PRO A 12 59.29 27.29 -14.58
C PRO A 12 60.81 27.40 -14.71
N SER A 13 61.52 27.31 -13.58
CA SER A 13 62.98 27.36 -13.62
C SER A 13 63.56 26.06 -14.24
N PRO A 14 64.76 26.08 -14.83
CA PRO A 14 65.42 24.90 -15.34
C PRO A 14 65.56 23.80 -14.31
N GLU A 15 65.78 24.13 -13.03
CA GLU A 15 65.84 23.19 -11.92
C GLU A 15 64.49 22.51 -11.65
N HIS A 16 63.38 23.18 -11.98
CA HIS A 16 62.04 22.63 -11.87
C HIS A 16 61.73 21.68 -13.04
N GLU A 17 62.08 22.08 -14.26
CA GLU A 17 61.71 21.36 -15.49
C GLU A 17 62.60 20.16 -15.75
N ALA A 18 63.93 20.18 -15.44
CA ALA A 18 64.83 19.12 -15.78
C ALA A 18 64.44 17.74 -15.21
N PRO A 19 63.98 17.56 -13.94
CA PRO A 19 63.52 16.26 -13.47
C PRO A 19 62.24 15.78 -14.17
N LEU A 20 61.33 16.70 -14.53
CA LEU A 20 60.08 16.37 -15.22
C LEU A 20 60.38 15.94 -16.66
N GLU A 21 61.36 16.53 -17.33
CA GLU A 21 61.74 16.17 -18.69
C GLU A 21 62.31 14.77 -18.74
N LEU A 22 63.06 14.29 -17.71
CA LEU A 22 63.51 12.90 -17.63
C LEU A 22 62.34 11.91 -17.62
N ILE A 23 61.28 12.22 -16.87
CA ILE A 23 60.08 11.39 -16.77
C ILE A 23 59.27 11.47 -18.08
N ARG A 24 59.08 12.66 -18.65
CA ARG A 24 58.33 12.82 -19.93
C ARG A 24 59.04 12.11 -21.07
N ASN A 25 60.38 12.09 -21.07
CA ASN A 25 61.18 11.39 -22.11
C ASN A 25 61.18 9.87 -21.99
N ARG A 26 61.06 9.36 -20.75
CA ARG A 26 60.96 7.95 -20.43
C ARG A 26 59.98 7.76 -19.28
N ALA A 27 58.71 7.50 -19.64
CA ALA A 27 57.62 7.44 -18.66
C ALA A 27 57.81 6.30 -17.63
N GLU A 28 58.45 5.18 -18.02
CA GLU A 28 58.80 4.07 -17.16
C GLU A 28 59.71 4.46 -15.99
N PHE A 29 60.55 5.53 -16.17
CA PHE A 29 61.42 6.03 -15.13
C PHE A 29 60.60 6.51 -13.90
N GLY A 30 59.40 7.09 -14.10
CA GLY A 30 58.52 7.45 -13.02
C GLY A 30 58.07 6.25 -12.19
N VAL A 31 57.78 5.11 -12.83
CA VAL A 31 57.44 3.86 -12.15
C VAL A 31 58.62 3.25 -11.45
N GLU A 32 59.82 3.27 -12.04
CA GLU A 32 61.04 2.84 -11.41
C GLU A 32 61.37 3.63 -10.11
N LEU A 33 61.11 4.92 -10.10
CA LEU A 33 61.27 5.72 -8.87
C LEU A 33 60.31 5.30 -7.78
N LEU A 34 59.03 5.02 -8.14
CA LEU A 34 58.03 4.54 -7.20
C LEU A 34 58.36 3.20 -6.61
N THR A 35 58.71 2.22 -7.46
CA THR A 35 58.94 0.84 -7.04
C THR A 35 60.33 0.65 -6.43
N GLY A 36 61.37 1.22 -7.07
CA GLY A 36 62.75 1.05 -6.67
C GLY A 36 63.15 1.87 -5.47
N LEU A 37 62.87 3.19 -5.50
CA LEU A 37 63.31 4.11 -4.46
C LEU A 37 62.26 4.32 -3.38
N ALA A 38 61.01 4.51 -3.75
CA ALA A 38 59.93 4.74 -2.80
C ALA A 38 59.32 3.45 -2.24
N GLN A 39 59.69 2.25 -2.81
CA GLN A 39 59.24 0.91 -2.38
C GLN A 39 57.73 0.75 -2.37
N VAL A 40 57.03 1.43 -3.29
CA VAL A 40 55.58 1.34 -3.46
C VAL A 40 55.28 0.19 -4.44
N THR A 41 54.36 -0.68 -4.07
CA THR A 41 53.87 -1.71 -4.97
C THR A 41 52.80 -1.09 -5.90
N VAL A 42 53.03 -1.19 -7.21
CA VAL A 42 52.07 -0.76 -8.23
C VAL A 42 51.42 -1.99 -8.89
N PRO A 43 50.21 -1.86 -9.45
CA PRO A 43 49.56 -2.94 -10.22
C PRO A 43 50.43 -3.40 -11.41
N GLU A 44 50.25 -4.65 -11.83
CA GLU A 44 50.81 -5.15 -13.09
C GLU A 44 50.31 -4.31 -14.25
N HIS A 45 51.23 -3.94 -15.16
CA HIS A 45 50.93 -3.10 -16.32
C HIS A 45 51.85 -3.44 -17.47
N ASP A 46 51.39 -3.31 -18.70
CA ASP A 46 52.13 -3.62 -19.91
C ASP A 46 52.82 -2.38 -20.51
N SER A 47 52.36 -1.20 -20.20
CA SER A 47 52.93 0.04 -20.72
C SER A 47 52.70 1.22 -19.79
N VAL A 48 53.56 2.23 -19.94
CA VAL A 48 53.47 3.52 -19.26
C VAL A 48 53.45 4.62 -20.32
N THR A 49 52.50 5.54 -20.23
CA THR A 49 52.36 6.68 -21.17
C THR A 49 52.34 7.98 -20.40
N VAL A 50 52.84 9.04 -21.03
CA VAL A 50 52.68 10.41 -20.54
C VAL A 50 51.31 10.87 -20.97
N ASP A 51 50.49 11.35 -20.04
CA ASP A 51 49.18 11.94 -20.25
C ASP A 51 49.20 13.45 -20.04
N ASP A 52 48.06 14.12 -20.30
CA ASP A 52 47.95 15.57 -20.09
C ASP A 52 48.14 15.93 -18.62
N SER A 53 48.97 16.95 -18.37
CA SER A 53 49.19 17.47 -17.02
C SER A 53 48.07 18.40 -16.55
N ASP A 54 47.17 18.85 -17.45
CA ASP A 54 45.97 19.56 -17.07
C ASP A 54 44.91 18.59 -16.55
N LEU A 55 44.80 18.54 -15.23
CA LEU A 55 43.81 17.67 -14.54
C LEU A 55 42.40 18.31 -14.47
N THR A 56 42.20 19.45 -15.15
CA THR A 56 40.87 20.06 -15.23
C THR A 56 40.02 19.28 -16.20
N ASP A 57 38.84 18.80 -15.77
CA ASP A 57 37.87 18.17 -16.68
C ASP A 57 37.56 19.12 -17.86
N ALA A 58 37.77 18.68 -19.08
CA ALA A 58 37.46 19.44 -20.31
C ALA A 58 35.99 19.92 -20.38
N VAL A 59 35.10 19.19 -19.72
CA VAL A 59 33.73 19.60 -19.39
C VAL A 59 33.62 19.62 -17.87
N PRO A 60 33.47 20.79 -17.23
CA PRO A 60 33.34 20.88 -15.78
C PRO A 60 32.18 20.00 -15.32
N LYS A 61 32.46 18.87 -14.69
CA LYS A 61 31.43 18.09 -14.02
C LYS A 61 30.98 18.86 -12.79
N GLN A 62 29.68 19.13 -12.69
CA GLN A 62 29.12 19.65 -11.47
C GLN A 62 29.26 18.58 -10.36
N LEU A 63 30.02 18.93 -9.32
CA LEU A 63 30.13 18.13 -8.12
C LEU A 63 28.93 18.44 -7.22
N LEU A 64 27.88 17.63 -7.32
CA LEU A 64 26.66 17.80 -6.54
C LEU A 64 26.62 16.72 -5.46
N ALA A 65 26.80 17.13 -4.21
CA ALA A 65 26.50 16.31 -3.03
C ALA A 65 25.04 16.57 -2.60
N ASP A 66 24.43 15.60 -1.92
CA ASP A 66 23.03 15.75 -1.46
C ASP A 66 22.89 16.88 -0.43
N ALA A 67 23.85 17.01 0.50
CA ALA A 67 23.94 18.17 1.41
C ALA A 67 25.39 18.46 1.79
N VAL A 68 25.68 19.75 2.01
CA VAL A 68 26.98 20.23 2.49
C VAL A 68 26.77 21.19 3.68
N LEU A 69 27.35 20.84 4.81
CA LEU A 69 27.32 21.63 6.04
C LEU A 69 28.71 22.17 6.35
N VAL A 70 28.77 23.37 6.85
CA VAL A 70 30.03 24.00 7.32
C VAL A 70 29.93 24.26 8.82
N LEU A 71 30.77 23.60 9.59
CA LEU A 71 30.89 23.83 11.02
C LEU A 71 31.69 25.09 11.23
N ARG A 72 31.17 25.99 12.08
CA ARG A 72 31.80 27.30 12.37
C ARG A 72 32.03 27.45 13.86
N ASP A 73 33.06 28.17 14.23
CA ASP A 73 33.32 28.58 15.60
C ASP A 73 32.43 29.77 16.03
N SER A 74 32.67 30.28 17.24
CA SER A 74 31.93 31.40 17.79
C SER A 74 32.21 32.74 17.09
N ALA A 75 33.31 32.85 16.34
CA ALA A 75 33.65 34.00 15.51
C ALA A 75 33.02 33.94 14.12
N GLY A 76 32.39 32.77 13.78
CA GLY A 76 31.81 32.52 12.48
C GLY A 76 32.78 31.95 11.45
N ASP A 77 34.02 31.64 11.85
CA ASP A 77 35.02 31.09 10.98
C ASP A 77 34.80 29.58 10.78
N PRO A 78 35.01 29.04 9.57
CA PRO A 78 34.85 27.61 9.31
C PRO A 78 35.93 26.81 10.07
N VAL A 79 35.49 25.72 10.74
CA VAL A 79 36.39 24.79 11.46
C VAL A 79 36.39 23.41 10.87
N ALA A 80 35.30 23.02 10.18
CA ALA A 80 35.21 21.74 9.46
C ALA A 80 34.11 21.79 8.39
N GLY A 81 34.17 20.86 7.44
CA GLY A 81 33.09 20.57 6.49
C GLY A 81 32.49 19.21 6.74
N LEU A 82 31.18 19.07 6.50
CA LEU A 82 30.47 17.80 6.50
C LEU A 82 29.69 17.69 5.20
N ILE A 83 29.94 16.63 4.45
CA ILE A 83 29.15 16.21 3.29
C ILE A 83 28.22 15.09 3.76
N VAL A 84 26.95 15.19 3.44
CA VAL A 84 25.96 14.15 3.72
C VAL A 84 25.43 13.59 2.40
N GLU A 85 25.44 12.29 2.26
CA GLU A 85 24.93 11.55 1.10
C GLU A 85 23.90 10.53 1.56
N ASN A 86 22.77 10.45 0.87
CA ASN A 86 21.74 9.44 1.08
C ASN A 86 21.84 8.34 0.02
N GLN A 87 22.61 7.30 0.32
CA GLN A 87 22.91 6.24 -0.63
C GLN A 87 21.89 5.11 -0.57
N ARG A 88 20.99 5.05 -1.54
CA ARG A 88 19.88 4.09 -1.56
C ARG A 88 20.25 2.71 -2.13
N ARG A 89 21.35 2.60 -2.86
CA ARG A 89 21.86 1.36 -3.49
C ARG A 89 23.34 1.50 -3.80
N PRO A 90 24.09 0.39 -3.93
CA PRO A 90 25.48 0.42 -4.40
C PRO A 90 25.59 1.14 -5.76
N ASP A 91 26.60 2.03 -5.84
CA ASP A 91 26.94 2.78 -7.06
C ASP A 91 28.46 2.96 -7.11
N ASN A 92 29.10 2.30 -8.04
CA ASN A 92 30.55 2.30 -8.12
C ASN A 92 31.16 3.65 -8.51
N ASP A 93 30.42 4.54 -9.16
CA ASP A 93 30.89 5.88 -9.51
C ASP A 93 31.07 6.75 -8.26
N LYS A 94 30.35 6.43 -7.18
CA LYS A 94 30.54 7.10 -5.88
C LYS A 94 31.92 6.86 -5.27
N ARG A 95 32.57 5.75 -5.58
CA ARG A 95 33.96 5.46 -5.15
C ARG A 95 34.96 6.48 -5.71
N PHE A 96 34.67 7.09 -6.84
CA PHE A 96 35.47 8.14 -7.45
C PHE A 96 34.99 9.54 -7.04
N SER A 97 33.71 9.76 -7.01
CA SER A 97 33.16 11.09 -6.72
C SER A 97 33.24 11.49 -5.23
N TRP A 98 33.09 10.54 -4.30
CA TRP A 98 33.18 10.85 -2.85
C TRP A 98 34.54 11.40 -2.41
N PRO A 99 35.68 10.78 -2.77
CA PRO A 99 36.98 11.39 -2.47
C PRO A 99 37.15 12.75 -3.12
N HIS A 100 36.65 12.93 -4.35
CA HIS A 100 36.69 14.20 -5.05
C HIS A 100 35.84 15.28 -4.35
N TYR A 101 34.62 14.97 -3.89
CA TYR A 101 33.81 15.88 -3.09
C TYR A 101 34.54 16.36 -1.83
N ALA A 102 35.14 15.42 -1.09
CA ALA A 102 35.88 15.73 0.11
C ALA A 102 37.09 16.60 -0.17
N ALA A 103 37.84 16.30 -1.24
CA ALA A 103 39.01 17.07 -1.65
C ALA A 103 38.64 18.49 -2.11
N ALA A 104 37.59 18.65 -2.92
CA ALA A 104 37.10 19.91 -3.41
C ALA A 104 36.63 20.82 -2.25
N LEU A 105 35.82 20.29 -1.33
CA LEU A 105 35.35 21.05 -0.17
C LEU A 105 36.49 21.39 0.77
N ARG A 106 37.44 20.44 1.00
CA ARG A 106 38.63 20.68 1.81
C ARG A 106 39.50 21.80 1.23
N SER A 107 39.70 21.80 -0.08
CA SER A 107 40.45 22.84 -0.77
C SER A 107 39.83 24.24 -0.56
N ARG A 108 38.49 24.30 -0.64
CA ARG A 108 37.71 25.54 -0.45
C ARG A 108 37.73 26.04 0.99
N LEU A 109 37.52 25.14 1.96
CA LEU A 109 37.43 25.53 3.39
C LEU A 109 38.78 25.64 4.07
N ARG A 110 39.82 24.96 3.57
CA ARG A 110 41.14 24.81 4.19
C ARG A 110 41.12 24.11 5.56
N HIS A 111 40.08 23.31 5.81
CA HIS A 111 39.82 22.55 7.03
C HIS A 111 39.50 21.10 6.75
N ALA A 112 39.44 20.27 7.79
CA ALA A 112 39.03 18.87 7.66
C ALA A 112 37.59 18.76 7.10
N VAL A 113 37.37 17.75 6.28
CA VAL A 113 36.03 17.43 5.71
C VAL A 113 35.70 16.00 6.00
N TYR A 114 34.48 15.77 6.49
CA TYR A 114 33.92 14.46 6.76
C TYR A 114 32.85 14.15 5.70
N LEU A 115 32.78 12.88 5.28
CA LEU A 115 31.70 12.36 4.46
C LEU A 115 30.87 11.39 5.31
N LEU A 116 29.61 11.73 5.51
CA LEU A 116 28.60 10.92 6.15
C LEU A 116 27.66 10.32 5.09
N VAL A 117 27.52 9.00 5.07
CA VAL A 117 26.65 8.29 4.14
C VAL A 117 25.55 7.61 4.92
N LEU A 118 24.31 8.01 4.67
CA LEU A 118 23.11 7.37 5.20
C LEU A 118 22.68 6.26 4.24
N CYS A 119 22.39 5.07 4.78
CA CYS A 119 21.98 3.92 3.99
C CYS A 119 20.70 3.31 4.55
N PRO A 120 19.69 2.98 3.70
CA PRO A 120 18.42 2.43 4.15
C PRO A 120 18.50 0.95 4.57
N ASP A 121 19.54 0.25 4.14
CA ASP A 121 19.73 -1.18 4.39
C ASP A 121 21.20 -1.54 4.65
N GLU A 122 21.42 -2.67 5.33
CA GLU A 122 22.74 -3.16 5.73
C GLU A 122 23.61 -3.58 4.55
N ARG A 123 23.04 -3.99 3.43
CA ARG A 123 23.82 -4.36 2.23
C ARG A 123 24.46 -3.11 1.64
N THR A 124 23.68 -2.06 1.49
CA THR A 124 24.17 -0.76 0.99
C THR A 124 25.19 -0.16 1.97
N ALA A 125 24.90 -0.24 3.28
CA ALA A 125 25.81 0.26 4.31
C ALA A 125 27.17 -0.46 4.29
N ARG A 126 27.19 -1.79 4.18
CA ARG A 126 28.44 -2.57 4.07
C ARG A 126 29.21 -2.21 2.80
N TRP A 127 28.53 -2.04 1.68
CA TRP A 127 29.17 -1.62 0.44
C TRP A 127 29.78 -0.20 0.59
N ALA A 128 29.02 0.75 1.13
CA ALA A 128 29.49 2.14 1.33
C ALA A 128 30.68 2.22 2.29
N ALA A 129 30.73 1.36 3.31
CA ALA A 129 31.82 1.31 4.29
C ALA A 129 33.09 0.65 3.75
N THR A 130 33.08 0.05 2.56
CA THR A 130 34.30 -0.53 1.98
C THR A 130 35.30 0.57 1.65
N PRO A 131 36.55 0.49 2.13
CA PRO A 131 37.56 1.47 1.82
C PRO A 131 37.75 1.68 0.32
N VAL A 132 37.95 2.92 -0.07
CA VAL A 132 38.31 3.30 -1.44
C VAL A 132 39.82 3.53 -1.48
N GLU A 133 40.55 2.65 -2.15
CA GLU A 133 42.00 2.78 -2.31
C GLU A 133 42.32 3.90 -3.27
N THR A 134 43.20 4.84 -2.82
CA THR A 134 43.55 6.05 -3.58
C THR A 134 45.03 6.06 -4.02
N GLY A 135 45.78 4.99 -3.70
CA GLY A 135 47.22 4.96 -3.92
C GLY A 135 48.07 5.63 -2.82
N HIS A 136 47.47 6.55 -2.09
CA HIS A 136 48.10 7.24 -0.95
C HIS A 136 47.45 6.92 0.40
N GLY A 137 46.70 5.84 0.43
CA GLY A 137 45.91 5.39 1.57
C GLY A 137 44.47 5.14 1.16
N SER A 138 43.62 4.85 2.14
CA SER A 138 42.22 4.51 1.90
C SER A 138 41.34 5.69 2.32
N PHE A 139 40.41 6.07 1.44
CA PHE A 139 39.30 6.96 1.80
C PHE A 139 38.18 6.11 2.36
N ILE A 140 37.79 6.36 3.63
CA ILE A 140 36.77 5.60 4.34
C ILE A 140 35.61 6.54 4.71
N PRO A 141 34.46 6.39 4.07
CA PRO A 141 33.26 7.15 4.46
C PRO A 141 32.77 6.78 5.87
N ILE A 142 32.18 7.73 6.58
CA ILE A 142 31.42 7.47 7.81
C ILE A 142 30.04 7.02 7.40
N VAL A 143 29.68 5.76 7.69
CA VAL A 143 28.42 5.17 7.21
C VAL A 143 27.48 4.90 8.37
N LEU A 144 26.24 5.31 8.23
CA LEU A 144 25.13 4.98 9.12
C LEU A 144 24.11 4.13 8.35
N GLY A 145 24.08 2.85 8.66
CA GLY A 145 23.03 1.91 8.26
C GLY A 145 22.09 1.62 9.43
N PRO A 146 21.08 0.75 9.23
CA PRO A 146 20.08 0.44 10.25
C PRO A 146 20.66 -0.03 11.59
N SER A 147 21.74 -0.80 11.58
CA SER A 147 22.39 -1.27 12.81
C SER A 147 23.04 -0.16 13.66
N ARG A 148 23.32 1.00 13.07
CA ARG A 148 23.94 2.14 13.74
C ARG A 148 22.95 3.25 14.11
N ILE A 149 21.73 3.18 13.59
CA ILE A 149 20.63 4.09 13.93
C ILE A 149 19.75 3.37 14.97
N PRO A 150 19.67 3.88 16.21
CA PRO A 150 18.92 3.20 17.26
C PRO A 150 17.42 3.20 16.96
N PRO A 151 16.69 2.11 17.24
CA PRO A 151 15.24 2.10 17.17
C PRO A 151 14.65 2.93 18.31
N ILE A 152 13.95 4.00 18.01
CA ILE A 152 13.25 4.85 18.99
C ILE A 152 11.85 4.27 19.21
N THR A 153 11.68 3.59 20.33
CA THR A 153 10.49 2.77 20.64
C THR A 153 9.56 3.36 21.69
N ASN A 154 9.87 4.55 22.21
CA ASN A 154 9.00 5.21 23.18
C ASN A 154 8.73 6.68 22.82
N THR A 155 7.54 7.15 23.17
CA THR A 155 7.05 8.49 22.82
C THR A 155 7.86 9.62 23.47
N ALA A 156 8.41 9.42 24.68
CA ALA A 156 9.22 10.44 25.34
C ALA A 156 10.53 10.67 24.62
N ALA A 157 11.22 9.60 24.18
CA ALA A 157 12.43 9.71 23.38
C ALA A 157 12.15 10.32 22.00
N ALA A 158 11.01 9.95 21.37
CA ALA A 158 10.59 10.51 20.09
C ALA A 158 10.32 12.04 20.20
N ARG A 159 9.70 12.48 21.27
CA ARG A 159 9.49 13.93 21.52
C ARG A 159 10.79 14.68 21.83
N ALA A 160 11.73 14.03 22.53
CA ALA A 160 13.01 14.64 22.89
C ALA A 160 13.93 14.84 21.68
N ASP A 161 13.89 13.93 20.71
CA ASP A 161 14.65 14.01 19.45
C ASP A 161 13.78 13.56 18.27
N PRO A 162 12.93 14.46 17.76
CA PRO A 162 12.00 14.15 16.67
C PRO A 162 12.71 13.79 15.35
N ASP A 163 13.84 14.42 15.05
CA ASP A 163 14.62 14.13 13.84
C ASP A 163 15.17 12.69 13.87
N LEU A 164 15.74 12.30 15.01
CA LEU A 164 16.24 10.93 15.19
C LEU A 164 15.08 9.91 15.17
N ALA A 165 13.92 10.25 15.73
CA ALA A 165 12.75 9.38 15.69
C ALA A 165 12.25 9.17 14.26
N MET A 166 12.22 10.21 13.43
CA MET A 166 11.90 10.09 12.00
C MET A 166 12.92 9.23 11.27
N LEU A 167 14.21 9.47 11.47
CA LEU A 167 15.28 8.67 10.85
C LEU A 167 15.20 7.21 11.30
N SER A 168 14.91 6.97 12.58
CA SER A 168 14.67 5.63 13.14
C SER A 168 13.51 4.92 12.45
N ALA A 169 12.38 5.61 12.25
CA ALA A 169 11.22 5.03 11.58
C ALA A 169 11.48 4.72 10.10
N MET A 170 12.24 5.59 9.42
CA MET A 170 12.63 5.37 8.01
C MET A 170 13.57 4.17 7.85
N THR A 171 14.42 3.90 8.84
CA THR A 171 15.37 2.79 8.82
C THR A 171 14.84 1.48 9.40
N HIS A 172 13.82 1.55 10.26
CA HIS A 172 13.18 0.39 10.90
C HIS A 172 11.67 0.32 10.60
N PRO A 173 11.21 0.41 9.33
CA PRO A 173 9.79 0.52 8.99
C PRO A 173 8.98 -0.74 9.37
N GLY A 174 9.63 -1.87 9.61
CA GLY A 174 8.99 -3.12 10.07
C GLY A 174 8.93 -3.26 11.60
N ASN A 175 9.50 -2.31 12.37
CA ASN A 175 9.47 -2.38 13.82
C ASN A 175 8.23 -1.69 14.37
N TRP A 176 7.29 -2.50 14.88
CA TRP A 176 6.01 -2.03 15.40
C TRP A 176 6.15 -1.03 16.57
N ASP A 177 7.12 -1.23 17.46
CA ASP A 177 7.32 -0.33 18.60
C ASP A 177 7.85 1.03 18.16
N VAL A 178 8.68 1.09 17.10
CA VAL A 178 9.10 2.34 16.48
C VAL A 178 7.91 3.06 15.85
N LEU A 179 7.07 2.34 15.10
CA LEU A 179 5.87 2.92 14.49
C LEU A 179 4.87 3.42 15.55
N ARG A 180 4.76 2.74 16.70
CA ARG A 180 3.91 3.20 17.82
C ARG A 180 4.42 4.46 18.48
N ALA A 181 5.72 4.69 18.49
CA ALA A 181 6.32 5.90 19.07
C ALA A 181 6.26 7.10 18.12
N LEU A 182 6.26 6.85 16.80
CA LEU A 182 6.34 7.88 15.76
C LEU A 182 5.25 8.96 15.84
N PRO A 183 3.97 8.70 16.16
CA PRO A 183 2.95 9.75 16.28
C PRO A 183 3.32 10.89 17.21
N ALA A 184 4.20 10.67 18.17
CA ALA A 184 4.63 11.71 19.11
C ALA A 184 5.37 12.89 18.42
N VAL A 185 5.94 12.69 17.23
CA VAL A 185 6.62 13.77 16.48
C VAL A 185 5.66 14.65 15.67
N PHE A 186 4.39 14.23 15.54
CA PHE A 186 3.36 14.99 14.82
C PHE A 186 2.58 15.95 15.75
N ASP A 187 2.86 15.91 17.04
CA ASP A 187 2.23 16.79 18.04
C ASP A 187 2.49 18.25 17.67
N PRO A 188 1.48 19.15 17.65
CA PRO A 188 1.64 20.57 17.33
C PRO A 188 2.65 21.32 18.17
N ASP A 189 2.93 20.84 19.39
CA ASP A 189 3.99 21.40 20.24
C ASP A 189 5.41 21.11 19.72
N ILE A 190 5.57 20.15 18.81
CA ILE A 190 6.85 19.81 18.20
C ILE A 190 7.14 20.76 17.03
N VAL A 191 8.31 21.38 17.07
CA VAL A 191 8.80 22.19 15.94
C VAL A 191 8.90 21.30 14.70
N ASN A 192 8.43 21.80 13.56
CA ASN A 192 8.41 21.07 12.28
C ASN A 192 7.48 19.83 12.22
N HIS A 193 6.53 19.65 13.14
CA HIS A 193 5.58 18.53 13.14
C HIS A 193 4.90 18.30 11.78
N ARG A 194 4.54 19.38 11.04
CA ARG A 194 3.95 19.30 9.69
C ARG A 194 4.93 18.73 8.66
N MET A 195 6.21 19.08 8.77
CA MET A 195 7.25 18.51 7.91
C MET A 195 7.38 16.99 8.15
N TYR A 196 7.39 16.55 9.40
CA TYR A 196 7.45 15.12 9.74
C TYR A 196 6.23 14.35 9.19
N ALA A 197 5.04 14.92 9.32
CA ALA A 197 3.83 14.33 8.74
C ALA A 197 3.91 14.23 7.20
N ALA A 198 4.39 15.28 6.52
CA ALA A 198 4.56 15.28 5.06
C ALA A 198 5.63 14.28 4.59
N ILE A 199 6.76 14.18 5.30
CA ILE A 199 7.80 13.18 5.03
C ILE A 199 7.21 11.77 5.18
N THR A 200 6.45 11.52 6.23
CA THR A 200 5.82 10.22 6.49
C THR A 200 4.94 9.80 5.32
N GLN A 201 4.06 10.67 4.86
CA GLN A 201 3.18 10.37 3.72
C GLN A 201 3.93 10.12 2.40
N THR A 202 5.05 10.82 2.21
CA THR A 202 5.79 10.75 0.94
C THR A 202 6.75 9.57 0.88
N VAL A 203 7.36 9.21 2.02
CA VAL A 203 8.50 8.28 2.06
C VAL A 203 8.08 6.86 2.42
N PHE A 204 7.06 6.70 3.30
CA PHE A 204 6.68 5.36 3.74
C PHE A 204 5.82 4.62 2.72
N PRO A 205 6.09 3.31 2.51
CA PRO A 205 5.26 2.47 1.67
C PRO A 205 3.81 2.37 2.21
N ALA A 206 2.84 2.13 1.32
CA ALA A 206 1.43 2.07 1.67
C ALA A 206 1.10 1.10 2.83
N HIS A 207 1.78 -0.05 2.91
CA HIS A 207 1.56 -1.00 4.00
C HIS A 207 2.04 -0.48 5.37
N VAL A 208 3.10 0.36 5.40
CA VAL A 208 3.59 1.00 6.63
C VAL A 208 2.64 2.12 7.04
N LEU A 209 2.15 2.91 6.06
CA LEU A 209 1.14 3.94 6.31
C LEU A 209 -0.15 3.33 6.89
N ALA A 210 -0.62 2.20 6.36
CA ALA A 210 -1.77 1.50 6.89
C ALA A 210 -1.56 1.03 8.35
N GLN A 211 -0.35 0.57 8.70
CA GLN A 211 -0.01 0.22 10.08
C GLN A 211 0.00 1.45 11.00
N LEU A 212 0.53 2.57 10.51
CA LEU A 212 0.54 3.82 11.25
C LEU A 212 -0.87 4.40 11.44
N GLU A 213 -1.76 4.26 10.45
CA GLU A 213 -3.18 4.59 10.55
C GLU A 213 -3.86 3.82 11.70
N VAL A 214 -3.57 2.53 11.84
CA VAL A 214 -4.06 1.72 12.97
C VAL A 214 -3.53 2.26 14.31
N VAL A 215 -2.26 2.62 14.40
CA VAL A 215 -1.70 3.23 15.62
C VAL A 215 -2.38 4.54 15.96
N LEU A 216 -2.59 5.41 14.98
CA LEU A 216 -3.24 6.72 15.16
C LEU A 216 -4.70 6.61 15.57
N THR A 217 -5.41 5.60 15.09
CA THR A 217 -6.82 5.38 15.44
C THR A 217 -7.02 4.71 16.81
N THR A 218 -6.07 3.88 17.24
CA THR A 218 -6.14 3.18 18.54
C THR A 218 -5.65 4.03 19.71
N GLN A 219 -4.77 4.98 19.45
CA GLN A 219 -4.28 5.95 20.44
C GLN A 219 -5.03 7.26 20.22
N SER A 220 -5.90 7.64 21.17
CA SER A 220 -6.65 8.92 21.10
C SER A 220 -5.70 10.11 21.12
N HIS A 221 -5.21 10.51 19.97
CA HIS A 221 -4.41 11.71 19.79
C HIS A 221 -5.32 12.86 19.35
N ALA A 222 -5.69 13.76 20.28
CA ALA A 222 -6.55 14.92 19.99
C ALA A 222 -6.01 15.78 18.84
N TRP A 223 -4.69 15.85 18.69
CA TRP A 223 -4.02 16.62 17.66
C TRP A 223 -4.13 16.02 16.24
N VAL A 224 -4.50 14.74 16.10
CA VAL A 224 -4.68 14.12 14.77
C VAL A 224 -5.68 14.93 13.94
N ALA A 225 -6.77 15.42 14.57
CA ALA A 225 -7.77 16.25 13.92
C ALA A 225 -7.25 17.66 13.53
N GLU A 226 -6.13 18.11 14.07
CA GLU A 226 -5.55 19.43 13.81
C GLU A 226 -4.60 19.44 12.61
N THR A 227 -4.09 18.28 12.19
CA THR A 227 -3.24 18.13 11.00
C THR A 227 -4.08 17.90 9.74
N ASP A 228 -3.62 18.35 8.58
CA ASP A 228 -4.31 18.11 7.30
C ASP A 228 -4.42 16.61 7.03
N TRP A 229 -3.34 15.85 7.24
CA TRP A 229 -3.33 14.40 7.12
C TRP A 229 -4.29 13.70 8.10
N GLY A 230 -4.32 14.13 9.36
CA GLY A 230 -5.23 13.57 10.34
C GLY A 230 -6.69 13.82 10.00
N ARG A 231 -7.03 15.02 9.47
CA ARG A 231 -8.37 15.31 8.96
C ARG A 231 -8.74 14.42 7.79
N GLU A 232 -7.85 14.27 6.82
CA GLU A 232 -8.05 13.40 5.66
C GLU A 232 -8.23 11.93 6.08
N LEU A 233 -7.44 11.46 7.05
CA LEU A 233 -7.58 10.12 7.65
C LEU A 233 -8.94 9.95 8.34
N ILE A 234 -9.35 10.91 9.16
CA ILE A 234 -10.66 10.88 9.85
C ILE A 234 -11.80 10.86 8.84
N ASP A 235 -11.73 11.66 7.79
CA ASP A 235 -12.76 11.71 6.74
C ASP A 235 -12.80 10.41 5.93
N LYS A 236 -11.66 9.82 5.63
CA LYS A 236 -11.57 8.48 5.01
C LYS A 236 -12.20 7.40 5.88
N LEU A 237 -11.87 7.36 7.17
CA LEU A 237 -12.44 6.39 8.12
C LEU A 237 -13.97 6.58 8.30
N LYS A 238 -14.46 7.81 8.32
CA LYS A 238 -15.90 8.08 8.35
C LYS A 238 -16.60 7.60 7.09
N ALA A 239 -16.00 7.82 5.91
CA ALA A 239 -16.55 7.35 4.64
C ALA A 239 -16.56 5.81 4.55
N GLU A 240 -15.51 5.14 5.02
CA GLU A 240 -15.44 3.68 5.10
C GLU A 240 -16.49 3.12 6.07
N ALA A 241 -16.61 3.69 7.27
CA ALA A 241 -17.63 3.30 8.25
C ALA A 241 -19.07 3.52 7.73
N GLN A 242 -19.30 4.62 7.00
CA GLN A 242 -20.58 4.89 6.37
C GLN A 242 -20.91 3.88 5.25
N THR A 243 -19.90 3.51 4.46
CA THR A 243 -20.03 2.52 3.38
C THR A 243 -20.31 1.13 3.93
N GLU A 244 -19.63 0.72 4.99
CA GLU A 244 -19.84 -0.57 5.66
C GLU A 244 -21.21 -0.63 6.35
N GLY A 245 -21.61 0.44 7.07
CA GLY A 245 -22.93 0.54 7.68
C GLY A 245 -24.06 0.49 6.64
N LEU A 246 -23.88 1.13 5.47
CA LEU A 246 -24.82 1.04 4.37
C LEU A 246 -24.93 -0.38 3.81
N ARG A 247 -23.78 -1.07 3.66
CA ARG A 247 -23.68 -2.44 3.16
C ARG A 247 -24.33 -3.45 4.10
N GLU A 248 -24.08 -3.32 5.41
CA GLU A 248 -24.74 -4.15 6.44
C GLU A 248 -26.25 -3.89 6.49
N GLY A 249 -26.68 -2.62 6.47
CA GLY A 249 -28.09 -2.23 6.42
C GLY A 249 -28.81 -2.78 5.18
N LEU A 250 -28.17 -2.69 4.00
CA LEU A 250 -28.72 -3.23 2.76
C LEU A 250 -28.84 -4.77 2.82
N ARG A 251 -27.83 -5.46 3.33
CA ARG A 251 -27.84 -6.91 3.50
C ARG A 251 -28.94 -7.37 4.45
N ALA A 252 -29.02 -6.74 5.64
CA ALA A 252 -30.06 -7.06 6.62
C ALA A 252 -31.48 -6.79 6.07
N GLY A 253 -31.67 -5.64 5.38
CA GLY A 253 -32.93 -5.30 4.73
C GLY A 253 -33.34 -6.27 3.62
N LEU A 254 -32.36 -6.74 2.81
CA LEU A 254 -32.59 -7.72 1.76
C LEU A 254 -32.98 -9.08 2.34
N GLU A 255 -32.27 -9.53 3.38
CA GLU A 255 -32.52 -10.81 4.07
C GLU A 255 -33.91 -10.82 4.71
N GLN A 256 -34.26 -9.75 5.44
CA GLN A 256 -35.58 -9.59 6.05
C GLN A 256 -36.71 -9.49 5.02
N GLY A 257 -36.49 -8.75 3.92
CA GLY A 257 -37.46 -8.61 2.83
C GLY A 257 -37.69 -9.94 2.09
N LEU A 258 -36.63 -10.74 1.89
CA LEU A 258 -36.72 -12.06 1.26
C LEU A 258 -37.48 -13.03 2.16
N GLU A 259 -37.21 -13.07 3.46
CA GLU A 259 -37.88 -13.92 4.43
C GLU A 259 -39.36 -13.60 4.51
N GLN A 260 -39.73 -12.34 4.68
CA GLN A 260 -41.14 -11.90 4.71
C GLN A 260 -41.87 -12.16 3.39
N GLY A 261 -41.18 -11.91 2.27
CA GLY A 261 -41.75 -12.18 0.94
C GLY A 261 -42.00 -13.66 0.70
N LEU A 262 -41.10 -14.52 1.16
CA LEU A 262 -41.24 -16.00 1.02
C LEU A 262 -42.38 -16.52 1.92
N GLU A 263 -42.45 -16.06 3.17
CA GLU A 263 -43.52 -16.45 4.13
C GLU A 263 -44.88 -16.06 3.60
N GLN A 264 -45.08 -14.78 3.20
CA GLN A 264 -46.35 -14.30 2.66
C GLN A 264 -46.72 -14.99 1.32
N GLY A 265 -45.71 -15.28 0.48
CA GLY A 265 -45.91 -15.97 -0.78
C GLY A 265 -46.36 -17.42 -0.55
N LEU A 266 -45.74 -18.11 0.41
CA LEU A 266 -46.09 -19.51 0.76
C LEU A 266 -47.51 -19.57 1.35
N GLU A 267 -47.83 -18.67 2.30
CA GLU A 267 -49.15 -18.62 2.94
C GLU A 267 -50.29 -18.40 1.92
N ARG A 268 -50.13 -17.37 1.08
CA ARG A 268 -51.13 -17.08 0.02
C ARG A 268 -51.21 -18.17 -1.05
N GLY A 269 -50.09 -18.82 -1.37
CA GLY A 269 -50.04 -19.92 -2.31
C GLY A 269 -50.76 -21.15 -1.77
N LEU A 270 -50.52 -21.48 -0.47
CA LEU A 270 -51.18 -22.60 0.20
C LEU A 270 -52.69 -22.38 0.31
N GLU A 271 -53.13 -21.18 0.73
CA GLU A 271 -54.53 -20.80 0.87
C GLU A 271 -55.29 -20.96 -0.47
N ARG A 272 -54.78 -20.34 -1.54
CA ARG A 272 -55.35 -20.44 -2.88
C ARG A 272 -55.35 -21.88 -3.43
N GLY A 273 -54.27 -22.62 -3.20
CA GLY A 273 -54.16 -24.01 -3.63
C GLY A 273 -55.16 -24.90 -2.92
N LEU A 274 -55.41 -24.68 -1.62
CA LEU A 274 -56.41 -25.41 -0.82
C LEU A 274 -57.82 -25.08 -1.29
N GLU A 275 -58.14 -23.81 -1.49
CA GLU A 275 -59.45 -23.34 -1.97
C GLU A 275 -59.76 -23.93 -3.34
N GLN A 276 -58.87 -23.79 -4.30
CA GLN A 276 -59.02 -24.37 -5.64
C GLN A 276 -59.13 -25.91 -5.63
N GLY A 277 -58.35 -26.55 -4.77
CA GLY A 277 -58.38 -28.02 -4.62
C GLY A 277 -59.71 -28.51 -4.06
N LEU A 278 -60.27 -27.81 -3.06
CA LEU A 278 -61.61 -28.13 -2.51
C LEU A 278 -62.69 -27.89 -3.52
N GLU A 279 -62.69 -26.78 -4.25
CA GLU A 279 -63.68 -26.47 -5.28
C GLU A 279 -63.68 -27.51 -6.39
N GLN A 280 -62.50 -27.83 -6.96
CA GLN A 280 -62.37 -28.89 -7.98
C GLN A 280 -62.74 -30.27 -7.45
N GLY A 281 -62.44 -30.56 -6.18
CA GLY A 281 -62.80 -31.79 -5.51
C GLY A 281 -64.34 -31.98 -5.42
N LEU A 282 -65.04 -30.90 -4.98
CA LEU A 282 -66.51 -30.91 -4.91
C LEU A 282 -67.13 -31.04 -6.29
N GLU A 283 -66.68 -30.31 -7.29
CA GLU A 283 -67.22 -30.42 -8.67
C GLU A 283 -67.07 -31.86 -9.22
N ARG A 284 -65.85 -32.44 -9.02
CA ARG A 284 -65.65 -33.87 -9.48
C ARG A 284 -66.52 -34.84 -8.72
N GLN A 285 -66.77 -34.66 -7.44
CA GLN A 285 -67.63 -35.50 -6.62
C GLN A 285 -69.07 -35.46 -7.13
N VAL A 286 -69.63 -34.23 -7.37
CA VAL A 286 -70.94 -34.04 -7.92
C VAL A 286 -71.05 -34.64 -9.28
N ALA A 287 -70.10 -34.42 -10.20
CA ALA A 287 -70.13 -35.02 -11.53
C ALA A 287 -70.12 -36.57 -11.51
N ASN A 288 -69.29 -37.12 -10.61
CA ASN A 288 -69.24 -38.59 -10.44
C ASN A 288 -70.53 -39.18 -9.87
N GLN A 289 -71.18 -38.52 -8.91
CA GLN A 289 -72.47 -38.95 -8.38
C GLN A 289 -73.57 -38.87 -9.42
N ALA A 290 -73.65 -37.80 -10.20
CA ALA A 290 -74.61 -37.66 -11.30
C ALA A 290 -74.37 -38.77 -12.35
N LYS A 291 -73.16 -39.06 -12.75
CA LYS A 291 -72.81 -40.14 -13.67
C LYS A 291 -73.12 -41.49 -13.10
N THR A 292 -72.90 -41.75 -11.82
CA THR A 292 -73.28 -43.02 -11.17
C THR A 292 -74.78 -43.22 -11.16
N LEU A 293 -75.57 -42.20 -10.86
CA LEU A 293 -76.99 -42.21 -10.90
C LEU A 293 -77.51 -42.56 -12.31
N LEU A 294 -77.04 -41.86 -13.33
CA LEU A 294 -77.41 -42.11 -14.73
C LEU A 294 -77.04 -43.57 -15.20
N THR A 295 -75.85 -44.03 -14.77
CA THR A 295 -75.44 -45.40 -15.07
C THR A 295 -76.37 -46.48 -14.42
N MET A 296 -76.74 -46.18 -13.15
CA MET A 296 -77.71 -47.08 -12.44
C MET A 296 -79.09 -47.12 -13.09
N LEU A 297 -79.59 -45.98 -13.51
CA LEU A 297 -80.87 -45.84 -14.23
C LEU A 297 -80.86 -46.64 -15.55
N ALA A 298 -79.76 -46.48 -16.32
CA ALA A 298 -79.54 -47.22 -17.56
C ALA A 298 -79.51 -48.76 -17.32
N THR A 299 -78.78 -49.20 -16.25
CA THR A 299 -78.72 -50.65 -15.89
C THR A 299 -80.06 -51.23 -15.53
N LYS A 300 -80.97 -50.43 -14.95
CA LYS A 300 -82.34 -50.83 -14.60
C LYS A 300 -83.35 -50.71 -15.73
N ASN A 301 -82.93 -50.26 -16.90
CA ASN A 301 -83.77 -49.95 -18.03
C ASN A 301 -84.87 -48.92 -17.75
N ILE A 302 -84.63 -47.97 -16.84
CA ILE A 302 -85.51 -46.86 -16.59
C ILE A 302 -85.21 -45.77 -17.65
N ALA A 303 -86.22 -45.43 -18.41
CA ALA A 303 -86.13 -44.43 -19.45
C ALA A 303 -85.90 -43.08 -18.82
N VAL A 304 -84.84 -42.32 -19.24
CA VAL A 304 -84.46 -40.97 -18.78
C VAL A 304 -84.58 -40.07 -19.99
N ASP A 305 -85.55 -39.16 -19.95
CA ASP A 305 -85.70 -38.13 -20.97
C ASP A 305 -84.62 -37.06 -20.86
N ASP A 306 -84.48 -36.25 -21.90
CA ASP A 306 -83.40 -35.22 -21.94
C ASP A 306 -83.54 -34.19 -20.82
N ALA A 307 -84.78 -33.81 -20.45
CA ALA A 307 -85.02 -32.84 -19.37
C ALA A 307 -84.57 -33.40 -17.98
N SER A 308 -84.89 -34.67 -17.72
CA SER A 308 -84.45 -35.33 -16.49
C SER A 308 -82.92 -35.56 -16.45
N ARG A 309 -82.35 -35.88 -17.59
CA ARG A 309 -80.86 -35.95 -17.71
C ARG A 309 -80.15 -34.64 -17.42
N ASP A 310 -80.70 -33.57 -18.01
CA ASP A 310 -80.13 -32.22 -17.77
C ASP A 310 -80.31 -31.81 -16.31
N ARG A 311 -81.45 -32.14 -15.68
CA ARG A 311 -81.67 -31.86 -14.26
C ARG A 311 -80.70 -32.61 -13.35
N ILE A 312 -80.36 -33.86 -13.65
CA ILE A 312 -79.39 -34.64 -12.89
C ILE A 312 -77.99 -34.07 -13.07
N ASN A 313 -77.60 -33.72 -14.33
CA ASN A 313 -76.29 -33.20 -14.62
C ASN A 313 -76.06 -31.75 -14.07
N ALA A 314 -77.15 -31.00 -13.98
CA ALA A 314 -77.08 -29.58 -13.43
C ALA A 314 -77.18 -29.58 -11.90
N CYS A 315 -77.48 -30.73 -11.25
CA CYS A 315 -77.59 -30.71 -9.79
C CYS A 315 -76.18 -30.60 -9.14
N THR A 316 -75.99 -29.59 -8.35
CA THR A 316 -74.77 -29.35 -7.60
C THR A 316 -74.88 -29.81 -6.14
N ASP A 317 -76.03 -30.25 -5.70
CA ASP A 317 -76.27 -30.73 -4.34
C ASP A 317 -76.00 -32.26 -4.24
N THR A 318 -74.89 -32.58 -3.52
CA THR A 318 -74.46 -33.95 -3.28
C THR A 318 -75.52 -34.80 -2.50
N ASP A 319 -76.22 -34.17 -1.56
CA ASP A 319 -77.20 -34.83 -0.73
C ASP A 319 -78.45 -35.17 -1.56
N GLN A 320 -78.82 -34.25 -2.47
CA GLN A 320 -79.87 -34.48 -3.40
C GLN A 320 -79.58 -35.58 -4.39
N LEU A 321 -78.35 -35.58 -4.96
CA LEU A 321 -77.90 -36.67 -5.84
C LEU A 321 -77.85 -38.04 -5.10
N SER A 322 -77.43 -38.06 -3.85
CA SER A 322 -77.43 -39.24 -3.00
C SER A 322 -78.85 -39.74 -2.75
N THR A 323 -79.80 -38.82 -2.46
CA THR A 323 -81.23 -39.14 -2.26
C THR A 323 -81.80 -39.74 -3.52
N TRP A 324 -81.60 -39.20 -4.68
CA TRP A 324 -82.03 -39.74 -5.95
C TRP A 324 -81.36 -41.07 -6.24
N THR A 325 -80.07 -41.29 -5.90
CA THR A 325 -79.40 -42.57 -6.06
C THR A 325 -80.06 -43.66 -5.18
N VAL A 326 -80.36 -43.35 -3.92
CA VAL A 326 -81.04 -44.28 -3.01
C VAL A 326 -82.48 -44.64 -3.53
N ARG A 327 -83.23 -43.61 -3.97
CA ARG A 327 -84.59 -43.85 -4.57
C ARG A 327 -84.47 -44.65 -5.83
N ALA A 328 -83.48 -44.49 -6.66
CA ALA A 328 -83.27 -45.23 -7.86
C ALA A 328 -83.13 -46.78 -7.62
N VAL A 329 -82.82 -47.19 -6.37
CA VAL A 329 -82.74 -48.63 -6.03
C VAL A 329 -84.11 -49.32 -6.09
N THR A 330 -85.18 -48.60 -5.68
CA THR A 330 -86.51 -49.21 -5.55
C THR A 330 -87.56 -48.70 -6.56
N ALA A 331 -87.31 -47.52 -7.15
CA ALA A 331 -88.23 -46.88 -8.09
C ALA A 331 -88.33 -47.60 -9.43
N SER A 332 -89.53 -47.46 -10.08
CA SER A 332 -89.84 -48.00 -11.40
C SER A 332 -89.89 -46.95 -12.50
N SER A 333 -89.91 -45.65 -12.15
CA SER A 333 -89.93 -44.56 -13.14
C SER A 333 -89.04 -43.43 -12.70
N ILE A 334 -88.65 -42.51 -13.64
CA ILE A 334 -87.77 -41.32 -13.38
C ILE A 334 -88.46 -40.29 -12.50
N GLU A 335 -89.83 -40.16 -12.62
CA GLU A 335 -90.61 -39.18 -11.84
C GLU A 335 -90.65 -39.55 -10.36
N GLU A 336 -90.59 -40.83 -10.00
CA GLU A 336 -90.54 -41.30 -8.61
C GLU A 336 -89.15 -40.94 -7.96
N ILE A 337 -88.12 -40.88 -8.77
CA ILE A 337 -86.76 -40.61 -8.32
C ILE A 337 -86.52 -39.14 -8.12
N LEU A 338 -86.91 -38.27 -9.07
CA LEU A 338 -86.64 -36.85 -9.09
C LEU A 338 -87.69 -36.01 -8.29
N ARG A 339 -88.63 -36.66 -7.62
CA ARG A 339 -89.49 -35.99 -6.64
C ARG A 339 -88.65 -35.51 -5.45
#